data_c84b0d80d9eec400c316c9446f4fc267
#
_entry.id   c84b0d80d9eec400c316c9446f4fc267
#
_cell.length_a   1.000
_cell.length_b   1.000
_cell.length_c   1.000
_cell.angle_alpha   90.00
_cell.angle_beta   90.00
_cell.angle_gamma   90.00
#
_symmetry.space_group_name_H-M   'P 1'
#
loop_
_entity.id
_entity.type
_entity.pdbx_description
1 polymer ?
#
loop_
_entity_poly.entity_id
_entity_poly.type
_entity_poly.pdbx_seq_one_letter_code
_entity_poly.pdbx_strand_id
1 'polypeptide(L)'
;SQLLMDYEYAPFDQERSGSFRCSDRQLNDIWKVGAYTMDLTTREFFVDGIKRDRWTWSGDAIQSYLMNYYLRFDNACVRRTIRQLRGKDPVTAHINTIMDYTFYWFKSVFDYYTYTADIDFVREIYPRMKTMMQYVLQRTNDKGMAEGQPDDWIFVDWVDFPMHKRGTLCFEQILLWKSLETMCLCAKTLGNNPLQDPPQGSITTDTYLADAQHYGVLAQQLRDKLKPTFWDEERQA
;
A
#
# COMPACT_ATOMS: atom_id res chain seq x y z
N SER A 1 -11.63 33.59 -33.16
CA SER A 1 -12.00 32.87 -31.93
C SER A 1 -10.86 32.96 -30.93
N GLN A 2 -11.18 33.31 -29.71
CA GLN A 2 -10.22 33.42 -28.60
C GLN A 2 -10.41 32.19 -27.72
N LEU A 3 -9.31 31.48 -27.41
CA LEU A 3 -9.29 30.37 -26.43
C LEU A 3 -8.82 30.96 -25.09
N LEU A 4 -9.66 30.84 -24.07
CA LEU A 4 -9.32 31.19 -22.69
C LEU A 4 -9.13 29.89 -21.91
N MET A 5 -8.10 29.86 -21.08
CA MET A 5 -7.83 28.75 -20.15
C MET A 5 -7.63 29.31 -18.75
N ASP A 6 -8.43 28.81 -17.81
CA ASP A 6 -8.30 29.15 -16.40
C ASP A 6 -7.54 28.00 -15.69
N TYR A 7 -6.60 28.38 -14.84
CA TYR A 7 -5.83 27.46 -14.01
C TYR A 7 -6.19 27.68 -12.56
N GLU A 8 -6.57 26.61 -11.88
CA GLU A 8 -6.63 26.58 -10.43
C GLU A 8 -5.35 25.93 -9.91
N TYR A 9 -4.58 26.65 -9.15
CA TYR A 9 -3.35 26.19 -8.53
C TYR A 9 -3.48 26.29 -7.01
N ALA A 10 -3.42 25.15 -6.33
CA ALA A 10 -3.40 25.07 -4.87
C ALA A 10 -1.96 24.71 -4.41
N PRO A 11 -1.12 25.71 -4.10
CA PRO A 11 0.25 25.47 -3.68
C PRO A 11 0.28 24.82 -2.30
N PHE A 12 1.24 23.92 -2.10
CA PHE A 12 1.56 23.41 -0.77
C PHE A 12 2.26 24.48 0.06
N ASP A 13 2.18 24.32 1.38
CA ASP A 13 2.94 25.13 2.33
C ASP A 13 4.45 24.91 2.11
N GLN A 14 5.11 25.90 1.53
CA GLN A 14 6.52 25.82 1.19
C GLN A 14 7.42 25.83 2.43
N GLU A 15 6.97 26.40 3.56
CA GLU A 15 7.74 26.49 4.79
C GLU A 15 7.89 25.10 5.45
N ARG A 16 6.94 24.20 5.19
CA ARG A 16 6.96 22.81 5.70
C ARG A 16 7.47 21.78 4.69
N SER A 17 7.99 22.25 3.56
CA SER A 17 8.44 21.35 2.50
C SER A 17 9.85 20.85 2.74
N GLY A 18 10.07 19.57 2.43
CA GLY A 18 11.40 19.01 2.34
C GLY A 18 12.21 19.67 1.23
N SER A 19 13.51 19.68 1.39
CA SER A 19 14.43 20.24 0.40
C SER A 19 15.62 19.31 0.15
N PHE A 20 16.17 19.39 -1.06
CA PHE A 20 17.37 18.68 -1.43
C PHE A 20 18.30 19.61 -2.19
N ARG A 21 19.60 19.55 -1.83
CA ARG A 21 20.67 20.27 -2.52
C ARG A 21 21.97 19.48 -2.44
N CYS A 22 22.64 19.36 -3.58
CA CYS A 22 23.99 18.78 -3.66
C CYS A 22 24.85 19.56 -4.65
N SER A 23 26.12 19.17 -4.83
CA SER A 23 27.06 19.77 -5.77
C SER A 23 26.70 19.51 -7.24
N ASP A 24 25.97 18.45 -7.53
CA ASP A 24 25.51 18.11 -8.88
C ASP A 24 24.25 18.91 -9.23
N ARG A 25 24.37 19.78 -10.23
CA ARG A 25 23.24 20.60 -10.70
C ARG A 25 22.11 19.76 -11.28
N GLN A 26 22.42 18.70 -12.01
CA GLN A 26 21.42 17.85 -12.66
C GLN A 26 20.53 17.15 -11.62
N LEU A 27 21.11 16.64 -10.54
CA LEU A 27 20.33 16.03 -9.44
C LEU A 27 19.43 17.05 -8.74
N ASN A 28 19.90 18.30 -8.56
CA ASN A 28 19.06 19.35 -8.00
C ASN A 28 17.87 19.68 -8.92
N ASP A 29 18.07 19.69 -10.22
CA ASP A 29 17.01 19.95 -11.19
C ASP A 29 16.01 18.78 -11.30
N ILE A 30 16.48 17.53 -11.21
CA ILE A 30 15.63 16.31 -11.11
C ILE A 30 14.74 16.40 -9.86
N TRP A 31 15.31 16.78 -8.70
CA TRP A 31 14.51 16.97 -7.48
C TRP A 31 13.39 17.99 -7.67
N LYS A 32 13.68 19.15 -8.26
CA LYS A 32 12.68 20.20 -8.50
C LYS A 32 11.54 19.73 -9.40
N VAL A 33 11.88 18.99 -10.47
CA VAL A 33 10.88 18.43 -11.39
C VAL A 33 10.02 17.40 -10.67
N GLY A 34 10.63 16.53 -9.86
CA GLY A 34 9.91 15.54 -9.04
C GLY A 34 8.96 16.21 -8.03
N ALA A 35 9.44 17.25 -7.32
CA ALA A 35 8.61 18.03 -6.39
C ALA A 35 7.42 18.69 -7.09
N TYR A 36 7.65 19.32 -8.24
CA TYR A 36 6.60 19.92 -9.04
C TYR A 36 5.58 18.88 -9.56
N THR A 37 6.06 17.70 -9.98
CA THR A 37 5.19 16.61 -10.40
C THR A 37 4.27 16.16 -9.25
N MET A 38 4.82 16.01 -8.04
CA MET A 38 4.02 15.70 -6.85
C MET A 38 2.95 16.76 -6.58
N ASP A 39 3.27 18.04 -6.72
CA ASP A 39 2.31 19.13 -6.56
C ASP A 39 1.16 19.03 -7.58
N LEU A 40 1.46 18.63 -8.81
CA LEU A 40 0.45 18.47 -9.86
C LEU A 40 -0.44 17.25 -9.65
N THR A 41 0.10 16.17 -9.08
CA THR A 41 -0.61 14.88 -8.90
C THR A 41 -1.22 14.70 -7.52
N THR A 42 -1.06 15.67 -6.62
CA THR A 42 -1.67 15.67 -5.28
C THR A 42 -2.83 16.65 -5.22
N ARG A 43 -4.02 16.13 -4.91
CA ARG A 43 -5.25 16.90 -4.74
C ARG A 43 -5.96 16.41 -3.47
N GLU A 44 -7.24 16.07 -3.56
CA GLU A 44 -7.93 15.36 -2.47
C GLU A 44 -7.27 14.01 -2.18
N PHE A 45 -6.72 13.37 -3.23
CA PHE A 45 -6.00 12.11 -3.19
C PHE A 45 -4.72 12.22 -4.00
N PHE A 46 -3.80 11.26 -3.81
CA PHE A 46 -2.70 11.05 -4.75
C PHE A 46 -3.23 10.34 -6.00
N VAL A 47 -3.02 10.95 -7.15
CA VAL A 47 -3.42 10.39 -8.44
C VAL A 47 -2.20 9.95 -9.24
N ASP A 48 -2.35 8.96 -10.10
CA ASP A 48 -1.30 8.39 -10.95
C ASP A 48 -0.66 9.41 -11.90
N GLY A 49 -1.44 10.34 -12.41
CA GLY A 49 -0.95 11.37 -13.33
C GLY A 49 -2.02 12.37 -13.72
N ILE A 50 -1.60 13.46 -14.40
CA ILE A 50 -2.51 14.53 -14.83
C ILE A 50 -3.07 14.33 -16.23
N LYS A 51 -2.48 13.41 -17.01
CA LYS A 51 -2.78 13.26 -18.44
C LYS A 51 -3.84 12.24 -18.75
N ARG A 52 -3.67 10.98 -18.30
CA ARG A 52 -4.53 9.85 -18.70
C ARG A 52 -5.59 9.55 -17.64
N ASP A 53 -5.31 8.56 -16.79
CA ASP A 53 -6.31 8.01 -15.89
C ASP A 53 -6.79 9.05 -14.87
N ARG A 54 -5.89 9.85 -14.33
CA ARG A 54 -6.19 10.84 -13.29
C ARG A 54 -7.01 10.22 -12.14
N TRP A 55 -6.58 9.01 -11.78
CA TRP A 55 -7.27 8.16 -10.82
C TRP A 55 -6.34 7.75 -9.68
N THR A 56 -6.92 7.23 -8.62
CA THR A 56 -6.17 6.74 -7.47
C THR A 56 -5.91 5.25 -7.64
N TRP A 57 -4.67 4.88 -7.95
CA TRP A 57 -4.20 3.51 -8.08
C TRP A 57 -3.28 3.17 -6.92
N SER A 58 -3.48 2.00 -6.26
CA SER A 58 -2.73 1.65 -5.05
C SER A 58 -1.23 1.45 -5.30
N GLY A 59 -0.86 0.87 -6.44
CA GLY A 59 0.54 0.69 -6.84
C GLY A 59 1.26 2.01 -7.09
N ASP A 60 0.57 3.02 -7.62
CA ASP A 60 1.08 4.38 -7.82
C ASP A 60 1.10 5.15 -6.50
N ALA A 61 0.04 5.03 -5.72
CA ALA A 61 -0.13 5.75 -4.47
C ALA A 61 0.97 5.41 -3.44
N ILE A 62 1.43 4.15 -3.35
CA ILE A 62 2.51 3.78 -2.43
C ILE A 62 3.81 4.54 -2.73
N GLN A 63 4.13 4.78 -4.01
CA GLN A 63 5.28 5.57 -4.41
C GLN A 63 5.09 7.04 -4.02
N SER A 64 3.88 7.57 -4.26
CA SER A 64 3.52 8.93 -3.91
C SER A 64 3.58 9.18 -2.39
N TYR A 65 3.16 8.20 -1.56
CA TYR A 65 3.29 8.32 -0.10
C TYR A 65 4.76 8.40 0.33
N LEU A 66 5.63 7.56 -0.22
CA LEU A 66 7.06 7.59 0.10
C LEU A 66 7.67 8.95 -0.27
N MET A 67 7.37 9.49 -1.44
CA MET A 67 7.82 10.83 -1.83
C MET A 67 7.24 11.91 -0.91
N ASN A 68 5.96 11.81 -0.55
CA ASN A 68 5.30 12.77 0.34
C ASN A 68 5.96 12.84 1.72
N TYR A 69 6.40 11.72 2.31
CA TYR A 69 7.04 11.72 3.62
C TYR A 69 8.36 12.51 3.64
N TYR A 70 9.03 12.66 2.50
CA TYR A 70 10.26 13.46 2.39
C TYR A 70 10.04 14.87 1.84
N LEU A 71 8.90 15.12 1.19
CA LEU A 71 8.67 16.34 0.43
C LEU A 71 7.63 17.28 1.08
N ARG A 72 6.43 16.79 1.34
CA ARG A 72 5.30 17.61 1.82
C ARG A 72 4.80 17.23 3.21
N PHE A 73 4.94 15.98 3.56
CA PHE A 73 4.43 15.39 4.79
C PHE A 73 2.92 15.64 5.02
N ASP A 74 2.15 15.67 3.91
CA ASP A 74 0.69 15.79 3.98
C ASP A 74 0.05 14.46 4.40
N ASN A 75 -0.03 14.26 5.71
CA ASN A 75 -0.59 13.05 6.30
C ASN A 75 -2.09 12.93 6.10
N ALA A 76 -2.79 14.06 5.94
CA ALA A 76 -4.23 14.07 5.70
C ALA A 76 -4.57 13.48 4.32
N CYS A 77 -3.80 13.86 3.29
CA CYS A 77 -3.95 13.29 1.95
C CYS A 77 -3.65 11.79 1.93
N VAL A 78 -2.59 11.33 2.63
CA VAL A 78 -2.27 9.90 2.74
C VAL A 78 -3.44 9.13 3.36
N ARG A 79 -3.96 9.56 4.51
CA ARG A 79 -5.09 8.90 5.17
C ARG A 79 -6.33 8.84 4.28
N ARG A 80 -6.67 9.96 3.61
CA ARG A 80 -7.80 9.99 2.67
C ARG A 80 -7.62 8.98 1.55
N THR A 81 -6.43 8.93 0.97
CA THR A 81 -6.12 8.02 -0.15
C THR A 81 -6.19 6.55 0.29
N ILE A 82 -5.63 6.20 1.44
CA ILE A 82 -5.71 4.84 2.01
C ILE A 82 -7.18 4.42 2.25
N ARG A 83 -7.99 5.31 2.83
CA ARG A 83 -9.43 5.03 3.04
C ARG A 83 -10.19 4.85 1.73
N GLN A 84 -9.94 5.74 0.77
CA GLN A 84 -10.60 5.71 -0.54
C GLN A 84 -10.30 4.42 -1.31
N LEU A 85 -9.03 4.03 -1.36
CA LEU A 85 -8.60 2.81 -2.06
C LEU A 85 -9.22 1.54 -1.47
N ARG A 86 -9.42 1.49 -0.15
CA ARG A 86 -10.02 0.33 0.51
C ARG A 86 -11.49 0.09 0.09
N GLY A 87 -12.21 1.11 -0.25
CA GLY A 87 -13.63 1.01 -0.61
C GLY A 87 -14.53 0.61 0.57
N LYS A 88 -15.67 0.02 0.27
CA LYS A 88 -16.70 -0.40 1.24
C LYS A 88 -16.64 -1.90 1.51
N ASP A 89 -17.25 -2.34 2.62
CA ASP A 89 -17.56 -3.74 2.88
C ASP A 89 -18.97 -4.08 2.35
N PRO A 90 -19.24 -5.34 1.96
CA PRO A 90 -18.30 -6.46 1.93
C PRO A 90 -17.25 -6.32 0.82
N VAL A 91 -16.06 -6.90 1.04
CA VAL A 91 -15.01 -6.97 0.01
C VAL A 91 -15.44 -7.98 -1.06
N THR A 92 -15.49 -7.54 -2.31
CA THR A 92 -15.92 -8.37 -3.46
C THR A 92 -14.84 -8.45 -4.54
N ALA A 93 -13.78 -7.65 -4.46
CA ALA A 93 -12.69 -7.63 -5.42
C ALA A 93 -11.40 -7.14 -4.76
N HIS A 94 -10.27 -7.39 -5.40
CA HIS A 94 -9.00 -6.75 -5.06
C HIS A 94 -9.07 -5.23 -5.25
N ILE A 95 -8.23 -4.50 -4.53
CA ILE A 95 -8.12 -3.03 -4.68
C ILE A 95 -7.77 -2.71 -6.14
N ASN A 96 -8.52 -1.79 -6.74
CA ASN A 96 -8.45 -1.47 -8.17
C ASN A 96 -8.62 -2.70 -9.09
N THR A 97 -9.21 -3.79 -8.61
CA THR A 97 -9.32 -5.11 -9.29
C THR A 97 -7.98 -5.80 -9.58
N ILE A 98 -6.89 -5.32 -9.01
CA ILE A 98 -5.52 -5.79 -9.23
C ILE A 98 -4.99 -6.44 -7.96
N MET A 99 -4.51 -7.68 -8.04
CA MET A 99 -4.11 -8.48 -6.87
C MET A 99 -2.94 -7.85 -6.11
N ASP A 100 -1.86 -7.55 -6.78
CA ASP A 100 -0.67 -6.92 -6.19
C ASP A 100 -0.95 -5.53 -5.60
N TYR A 101 -1.91 -4.78 -6.14
CA TYR A 101 -2.33 -3.48 -5.61
C TYR A 101 -2.98 -3.58 -4.23
N THR A 102 -3.65 -4.69 -3.95
CA THR A 102 -4.14 -5.01 -2.60
C THR A 102 -2.99 -5.16 -1.60
N PHE A 103 -1.92 -5.83 -2.00
CA PHE A 103 -0.75 -6.01 -1.13
C PHE A 103 0.02 -4.70 -0.88
N TYR A 104 0.15 -3.86 -1.88
CA TYR A 104 0.71 -2.51 -1.72
C TYR A 104 -0.11 -1.66 -0.76
N TRP A 105 -1.42 -1.80 -0.75
CA TRP A 105 -2.28 -1.09 0.19
C TRP A 105 -2.00 -1.50 1.65
N PHE A 106 -1.82 -2.78 1.95
CA PHE A 106 -1.43 -3.22 3.30
C PHE A 106 -0.12 -2.59 3.73
N LYS A 107 0.89 -2.66 2.87
CA LYS A 107 2.19 -2.06 3.16
C LYS A 107 2.09 -0.56 3.40
N SER A 108 1.24 0.14 2.65
CA SER A 108 1.03 1.59 2.80
C SER A 108 0.53 1.98 4.20
N VAL A 109 -0.32 1.16 4.83
CA VAL A 109 -0.80 1.41 6.20
C VAL A 109 0.34 1.33 7.20
N PHE A 110 1.20 0.32 7.07
CA PHE A 110 2.35 0.18 7.98
C PHE A 110 3.41 1.25 7.75
N ASP A 111 3.70 1.58 6.48
CA ASP A 111 4.61 2.68 6.16
C ASP A 111 4.09 4.00 6.74
N TYR A 112 2.80 4.29 6.59
CA TYR A 112 2.18 5.46 7.21
C TYR A 112 2.46 5.52 8.71
N TYR A 113 2.19 4.43 9.43
CA TYR A 113 2.49 4.36 10.86
C TYR A 113 3.97 4.56 11.16
N THR A 114 4.85 3.95 10.37
CA THR A 114 6.30 4.05 10.56
C THR A 114 6.81 5.50 10.44
N TYR A 115 6.25 6.27 9.51
CA TYR A 115 6.65 7.66 9.29
C TYR A 115 5.95 8.67 10.22
N THR A 116 4.77 8.34 10.74
CA THR A 116 3.93 9.31 11.47
C THR A 116 3.68 8.98 12.93
N ALA A 117 3.88 7.72 13.34
CA ALA A 117 3.48 7.17 14.63
C ALA A 117 1.97 7.33 14.96
N ASP A 118 1.11 7.58 13.94
CA ASP A 118 -0.34 7.77 14.09
C ASP A 118 -1.03 6.43 14.35
N ILE A 119 -1.00 5.99 15.61
CA ILE A 119 -1.63 4.74 16.03
C ILE A 119 -3.16 4.80 15.94
N ASP A 120 -3.75 5.97 16.04
CA ASP A 120 -5.21 6.13 16.02
C ASP A 120 -5.74 5.86 14.61
N PHE A 121 -5.02 6.27 13.58
CA PHE A 121 -5.35 5.88 12.21
C PHE A 121 -5.18 4.37 11.98
N VAL A 122 -4.13 3.75 12.51
CA VAL A 122 -3.98 2.29 12.43
C VAL A 122 -5.17 1.59 13.09
N ARG A 123 -5.60 2.06 14.26
CA ARG A 123 -6.77 1.52 14.98
C ARG A 123 -8.06 1.67 14.16
N GLU A 124 -8.25 2.83 13.55
CA GLU A 124 -9.40 3.11 12.69
C GLU A 124 -9.48 2.16 11.49
N ILE A 125 -8.35 1.95 10.80
CA ILE A 125 -8.34 1.19 9.53
C ILE A 125 -8.25 -0.34 9.75
N TYR A 126 -7.78 -0.80 10.90
CA TYR A 126 -7.51 -2.21 11.19
C TYR A 126 -8.70 -3.16 10.95
N PRO A 127 -9.95 -2.83 11.32
CA PRO A 127 -11.11 -3.69 11.00
C PRO A 127 -11.24 -3.92 9.49
N ARG A 128 -10.97 -2.90 8.68
CA ARG A 128 -11.00 -2.99 7.21
C ARG A 128 -9.80 -3.76 6.66
N MET A 129 -8.66 -3.73 7.35
CA MET A 129 -7.52 -4.59 7.01
C MET A 129 -7.89 -6.06 7.24
N LYS A 130 -8.57 -6.38 8.34
CA LYS A 130 -9.01 -7.76 8.62
C LYS A 130 -9.95 -8.29 7.54
N THR A 131 -10.98 -7.55 7.16
CA THR A 131 -11.93 -8.01 6.13
C THR A 131 -11.27 -8.15 4.75
N MET A 132 -10.33 -7.27 4.40
CA MET A 132 -9.54 -7.42 3.17
C MET A 132 -8.59 -8.63 3.25
N MET A 133 -7.93 -8.86 4.38
CA MET A 133 -7.05 -10.04 4.51
C MET A 133 -7.84 -11.34 4.49
N GLN A 134 -9.04 -11.38 5.06
CA GLN A 134 -9.93 -12.54 4.94
C GLN A 134 -10.27 -12.84 3.46
N TYR A 135 -10.59 -11.82 2.67
CA TYR A 135 -10.82 -11.97 1.23
C TYR A 135 -9.58 -12.54 0.52
N VAL A 136 -8.39 -12.01 0.82
CA VAL A 136 -7.12 -12.50 0.25
C VAL A 136 -6.88 -13.96 0.61
N LEU A 137 -7.03 -14.34 1.90
CA LEU A 137 -6.75 -15.68 2.38
C LEU A 137 -7.74 -16.73 1.82
N GLN A 138 -8.98 -16.36 1.52
CA GLN A 138 -9.95 -17.22 0.83
C GLN A 138 -9.58 -17.51 -0.64
N ARG A 139 -8.64 -16.76 -1.20
CA ARG A 139 -8.15 -16.88 -2.59
C ARG A 139 -6.73 -17.46 -2.65
N THR A 140 -6.26 -18.08 -1.57
CA THR A 140 -5.02 -18.85 -1.57
C THR A 140 -5.31 -20.30 -1.96
N ASN A 141 -4.31 -20.95 -2.57
CA ASN A 141 -4.37 -22.39 -2.87
C ASN A 141 -4.12 -23.25 -1.63
N ASP A 142 -4.18 -24.58 -1.79
CA ASP A 142 -3.98 -25.56 -0.70
C ASP A 142 -2.61 -25.44 0.02
N LYS A 143 -1.65 -24.77 -0.63
CA LYS A 143 -0.34 -24.48 -0.02
C LYS A 143 -0.34 -23.15 0.75
N GLY A 144 -1.47 -22.44 0.78
CA GLY A 144 -1.58 -21.11 1.40
C GLY A 144 -0.85 -20.01 0.63
N MET A 145 -0.67 -20.18 -0.67
CA MET A 145 -0.07 -19.19 -1.58
C MET A 145 -1.15 -18.48 -2.39
N ALA A 146 -1.01 -17.18 -2.58
CA ALA A 146 -1.91 -16.42 -3.43
C ALA A 146 -1.84 -16.92 -4.87
N GLU A 147 -3.01 -17.07 -5.47
CA GLU A 147 -3.14 -17.51 -6.84
C GLU A 147 -4.25 -16.71 -7.54
N GLY A 148 -3.90 -16.04 -8.65
CA GLY A 148 -4.86 -15.23 -9.39
C GLY A 148 -6.01 -16.07 -9.92
N GLN A 149 -7.22 -15.61 -9.67
CA GLN A 149 -8.43 -16.20 -10.21
C GLN A 149 -8.70 -15.69 -11.63
N PRO A 150 -9.59 -16.32 -12.41
CA PRO A 150 -9.86 -15.91 -13.80
C PRO A 150 -10.34 -14.45 -13.95
N ASP A 151 -10.93 -13.88 -12.91
CA ASP A 151 -11.43 -12.51 -12.85
C ASP A 151 -10.47 -11.51 -12.21
N ASP A 152 -9.32 -11.98 -11.71
CA ASP A 152 -8.29 -11.11 -11.17
C ASP A 152 -7.39 -10.56 -12.28
N TRP A 153 -7.06 -9.31 -12.14
CA TRP A 153 -5.99 -8.72 -12.90
C TRP A 153 -4.69 -8.75 -12.08
N ILE A 154 -3.67 -9.39 -12.62
CA ILE A 154 -2.33 -9.44 -12.04
C ILE A 154 -1.45 -8.51 -12.86
N PHE A 155 -1.02 -7.42 -12.23
CA PHE A 155 -0.22 -6.43 -12.93
C PHE A 155 1.20 -6.92 -13.18
N VAL A 156 1.97 -7.20 -12.14
CA VAL A 156 3.42 -7.51 -12.16
C VAL A 156 4.24 -6.49 -12.94
N ASP A 157 3.93 -6.31 -14.23
CA ASP A 157 4.55 -5.32 -15.14
C ASP A 157 3.67 -5.07 -16.40
N TRP A 158 3.88 -3.90 -17.03
CA TRP A 158 3.27 -3.47 -18.29
C TRP A 158 4.17 -3.79 -19.51
N VAL A 159 4.80 -4.94 -19.56
CA VAL A 159 5.69 -5.32 -20.69
C VAL A 159 4.91 -5.98 -21.81
N ASP A 160 5.31 -5.67 -23.06
CA ASP A 160 4.68 -6.15 -24.31
C ASP A 160 5.24 -7.50 -24.80
N PHE A 161 5.90 -8.28 -23.96
CA PHE A 161 6.32 -9.63 -24.32
C PHE A 161 5.52 -10.70 -23.54
N PRO A 162 5.43 -11.91 -24.06
CA PRO A 162 4.67 -12.97 -23.40
C PRO A 162 5.21 -13.27 -22.00
N MET A 163 4.47 -12.85 -20.99
CA MET A 163 4.72 -13.17 -19.59
C MET A 163 3.54 -14.00 -19.06
N HIS A 164 3.83 -15.19 -18.55
CA HIS A 164 2.82 -16.02 -17.93
C HIS A 164 2.52 -15.53 -16.53
N LYS A 165 1.49 -14.71 -16.40
CA LYS A 165 1.00 -14.15 -15.12
C LYS A 165 -0.12 -15.03 -14.53
N ARG A 166 0.10 -16.33 -14.48
CA ARG A 166 -0.90 -17.30 -13.98
C ARG A 166 -0.27 -18.23 -12.96
N GLY A 167 -1.12 -18.79 -12.11
CA GLY A 167 -0.69 -19.67 -11.03
C GLY A 167 0.00 -18.90 -9.91
N THR A 168 0.89 -19.57 -9.22
CA THR A 168 1.60 -19.05 -8.06
C THR A 168 2.86 -18.29 -8.52
N LEU A 169 2.84 -16.97 -8.44
CA LEU A 169 3.96 -16.11 -8.83
C LEU A 169 4.80 -15.72 -7.62
N CYS A 170 6.13 -15.80 -7.72
CA CYS A 170 7.06 -15.43 -6.65
C CYS A 170 6.83 -14.00 -6.16
N PHE A 171 6.69 -13.05 -7.08
CA PHE A 171 6.41 -11.66 -6.80
C PHE A 171 5.21 -11.46 -5.88
N GLU A 172 4.08 -12.11 -6.20
CA GLU A 172 2.84 -12.03 -5.41
C GLU A 172 3.01 -12.65 -4.02
N GLN A 173 3.78 -13.74 -3.91
CA GLN A 173 4.00 -14.37 -2.60
C GLN A 173 4.85 -13.51 -1.68
N ILE A 174 5.84 -12.79 -2.22
CA ILE A 174 6.63 -11.82 -1.46
C ILE A 174 5.75 -10.68 -0.96
N LEU A 175 4.85 -10.18 -1.79
CA LEU A 175 3.91 -9.14 -1.41
C LEU A 175 2.87 -9.63 -0.38
N LEU A 176 2.33 -10.85 -0.54
CA LEU A 176 1.46 -11.47 0.45
C LEU A 176 2.18 -11.67 1.78
N TRP A 177 3.41 -12.19 1.77
CA TRP A 177 4.21 -12.32 2.98
C TRP A 177 4.37 -10.96 3.69
N LYS A 178 4.73 -9.90 2.96
CA LYS A 178 4.83 -8.55 3.52
C LYS A 178 3.51 -8.01 4.05
N SER A 179 2.40 -8.36 3.42
CA SER A 179 1.06 -7.99 3.89
C SER A 179 0.70 -8.71 5.20
N LEU A 180 1.04 -9.98 5.35
CA LEU A 180 0.86 -10.75 6.58
C LEU A 180 1.75 -10.21 7.71
N GLU A 181 3.02 -9.86 7.42
CA GLU A 181 3.89 -9.17 8.38
C GLU A 181 3.27 -7.84 8.82
N THR A 182 2.72 -7.07 7.88
CA THR A 182 2.03 -5.80 8.19
C THR A 182 0.85 -6.04 9.13
N MET A 183 0.01 -7.05 8.86
CA MET A 183 -1.10 -7.41 9.76
C MET A 183 -0.61 -7.77 11.17
N CYS A 184 0.44 -8.60 11.26
CA CYS A 184 1.06 -8.98 12.52
C CYS A 184 1.57 -7.75 13.30
N LEU A 185 2.32 -6.86 12.63
CA LEU A 185 2.91 -5.67 13.25
C LEU A 185 1.86 -4.66 13.69
N CYS A 186 0.84 -4.39 12.86
CA CYS A 186 -0.28 -3.52 13.23
C CYS A 186 -1.05 -4.07 14.43
N ALA A 187 -1.39 -5.35 14.40
CA ALA A 187 -2.08 -6.01 15.51
C ALA A 187 -1.28 -5.97 16.81
N LYS A 188 0.02 -6.31 16.75
CA LYS A 188 0.93 -6.23 17.89
C LYS A 188 1.03 -4.81 18.46
N THR A 189 1.15 -3.81 17.59
CA THR A 189 1.20 -2.40 17.98
C THR A 189 -0.08 -2.00 18.72
N LEU A 190 -1.26 -2.37 18.19
CA LEU A 190 -2.54 -2.06 18.79
C LEU A 190 -2.75 -2.80 20.13
N GLY A 191 -2.37 -4.08 20.20
CA GLY A 191 -2.45 -4.87 21.44
C GLY A 191 -1.55 -4.36 22.55
N ASN A 192 -0.37 -3.82 22.20
CA ASN A 192 0.57 -3.23 23.16
C ASN A 192 0.21 -1.79 23.58
N ASN A 193 -0.77 -1.16 22.90
CA ASN A 193 -1.23 0.19 23.19
C ASN A 193 -2.76 0.22 23.33
N PRO A 194 -3.33 -0.43 24.38
CA PRO A 194 -4.76 -0.47 24.58
C PRO A 194 -5.32 0.93 24.88
N LEU A 195 -6.58 1.15 24.50
CA LEU A 195 -7.33 2.33 24.95
C LEU A 195 -7.68 2.17 26.41
N GLN A 196 -7.62 3.26 27.18
CA GLN A 196 -8.05 3.26 28.58
C GLN A 196 -9.57 3.03 28.70
N ASP A 197 -10.35 3.72 27.87
CA ASP A 197 -11.81 3.63 27.80
C ASP A 197 -12.25 3.29 26.38
N PRO A 198 -12.21 2.00 25.98
CA PRO A 198 -12.58 1.61 24.62
C PRO A 198 -14.09 1.76 24.39
N PRO A 199 -14.53 2.35 23.26
CA PRO A 199 -15.93 2.37 22.89
C PRO A 199 -16.54 0.96 22.85
N GLN A 200 -17.85 0.85 23.11
CA GLN A 200 -18.54 -0.43 23.03
C GLN A 200 -18.41 -1.03 21.61
N GLY A 201 -18.07 -2.31 21.55
CA GLY A 201 -17.85 -3.02 20.27
C GLY A 201 -16.44 -2.84 19.67
N SER A 202 -15.53 -2.15 20.36
CA SER A 202 -14.12 -2.09 19.95
C SER A 202 -13.47 -3.47 19.98
N ILE A 203 -12.49 -3.67 19.10
CA ILE A 203 -11.64 -4.87 19.11
C ILE A 203 -10.84 -4.87 20.42
N THR A 204 -10.86 -5.99 21.14
CA THR A 204 -10.19 -6.12 22.43
C THR A 204 -8.68 -6.31 22.27
N THR A 205 -7.93 -6.03 23.33
CA THR A 205 -6.49 -6.29 23.40
C THR A 205 -6.15 -7.75 23.10
N ASP A 206 -6.90 -8.69 23.71
CA ASP A 206 -6.68 -10.13 23.50
C ASP A 206 -6.91 -10.52 22.03
N THR A 207 -7.90 -9.92 21.36
CA THR A 207 -8.14 -10.13 19.94
C THR A 207 -6.98 -9.62 19.09
N TYR A 208 -6.43 -8.44 19.39
CA TYR A 208 -5.26 -7.93 18.69
C TYR A 208 -4.04 -8.83 18.88
N LEU A 209 -3.79 -9.32 20.09
CA LEU A 209 -2.64 -10.22 20.35
C LEU A 209 -2.83 -11.58 19.68
N ALA A 210 -4.05 -12.11 19.67
CA ALA A 210 -4.38 -13.35 18.93
C ALA A 210 -4.20 -13.15 17.41
N ASP A 211 -4.66 -12.04 16.85
CA ASP A 211 -4.45 -11.68 15.45
C ASP A 211 -2.95 -11.57 15.13
N ALA A 212 -2.15 -10.93 16.00
CA ALA A 212 -0.71 -10.80 15.81
C ALA A 212 -0.02 -12.18 15.75
N GLN A 213 -0.39 -13.09 16.65
CA GLN A 213 0.12 -14.46 16.62
C GLN A 213 -0.31 -15.20 15.35
N HIS A 214 -1.58 -15.12 14.99
CA HIS A 214 -2.15 -15.78 13.80
C HIS A 214 -1.43 -15.33 12.51
N TYR A 215 -1.38 -14.03 12.26
CA TYR A 215 -0.73 -13.51 11.05
C TYR A 215 0.79 -13.70 11.06
N GLY A 216 1.42 -13.67 12.24
CA GLY A 216 2.84 -13.99 12.36
C GLY A 216 3.16 -15.44 11.96
N VAL A 217 2.33 -16.39 12.37
CA VAL A 217 2.46 -17.80 11.97
C VAL A 217 2.28 -17.96 10.47
N LEU A 218 1.23 -17.33 9.88
CA LEU A 218 1.00 -17.40 8.44
C LEU A 218 2.16 -16.78 7.64
N ALA A 219 2.68 -15.64 8.09
CA ALA A 219 3.82 -15.00 7.46
C ALA A 219 5.07 -15.90 7.48
N GLN A 220 5.37 -16.51 8.62
CA GLN A 220 6.50 -17.43 8.73
C GLN A 220 6.32 -18.67 7.84
N GLN A 221 5.16 -19.28 7.85
CA GLN A 221 4.85 -20.45 7.01
C GLN A 221 5.00 -20.14 5.52
N LEU A 222 4.55 -18.97 5.08
CA LEU A 222 4.71 -18.54 3.69
C LEU A 222 6.18 -18.29 3.36
N ARG A 223 6.91 -17.57 4.21
CA ARG A 223 8.35 -17.30 4.05
C ARG A 223 9.16 -18.55 3.87
N ASP A 224 8.89 -19.58 4.69
CA ASP A 224 9.62 -20.85 4.66
C ASP A 224 9.40 -21.62 3.34
N LYS A 225 8.30 -21.32 2.63
CA LYS A 225 7.98 -21.91 1.34
C LYS A 225 8.60 -21.17 0.15
N LEU A 226 9.00 -19.91 0.29
CA LEU A 226 9.44 -19.08 -0.84
C LEU A 226 10.66 -19.71 -1.53
N LYS A 227 11.74 -19.92 -0.79
CA LYS A 227 12.97 -20.48 -1.38
C LYS A 227 12.77 -21.86 -1.97
N PRO A 228 12.18 -22.85 -1.27
CA PRO A 228 11.96 -24.17 -1.85
C PRO A 228 11.06 -24.21 -3.09
N THR A 229 10.18 -23.19 -3.25
CA THR A 229 9.22 -23.16 -4.37
C THR A 229 9.77 -22.45 -5.59
N PHE A 230 10.54 -21.37 -5.39
CA PHE A 230 10.87 -20.45 -6.47
C PHE A 230 12.36 -20.35 -6.79
N TRP A 231 13.24 -20.87 -5.92
CA TRP A 231 14.67 -20.83 -6.16
C TRP A 231 15.12 -21.95 -7.09
N ASP A 232 15.80 -21.60 -8.15
CA ASP A 232 16.45 -22.54 -9.08
C ASP A 232 17.95 -22.60 -8.76
N GLU A 233 18.42 -23.75 -8.24
CA GLU A 233 19.82 -23.91 -7.83
C GLU A 233 20.79 -23.93 -9.03
N GLU A 234 20.35 -24.32 -10.22
CA GLU A 234 21.17 -24.32 -11.42
C GLU A 234 21.38 -22.90 -11.94
N ARG A 235 20.31 -22.11 -11.94
CA ARG A 235 20.31 -20.71 -12.40
C ARG A 235 20.76 -19.72 -11.33
N GLN A 236 20.82 -20.14 -10.07
CA GLN A 236 21.06 -19.28 -8.91
C GLN A 236 20.08 -18.08 -8.84
N ALA A 237 18.82 -18.32 -9.23
CA ALA A 237 17.76 -17.31 -9.32
C ALA A 237 16.41 -17.85 -8.86
#